data_79c303d63cf1b2d5f2f79bf948cd33c2
#
_entry.id   79c303d63cf1b2d5f2f79bf948cd33c2
#
_cell.length_a   1.000
_cell.length_b   1.000
_cell.length_c   1.000
_cell.angle_alpha   90.00
_cell.angle_beta   90.00
_cell.angle_gamma   90.00
#
_symmetry.space_group_name_H-M   'P 1'
#
loop_
_entity.id
_entity.type
_entity.pdbx_description
1 polymer ?
#
loop_
_entity_poly.entity_id
_entity_poly.type
_entity_poly.pdbx_seq_one_letter_code
_entity_poly.pdbx_strand_id
1 'polypeptide(L)'
;MCLATNYTSQLLEIYHKINSDVKRLTEEVRTANLFNIDMLHKIMNTNFNACEGYKLAKEIKDNQLFRQQAKCELTTLIQLKKHISTNINSLNQVHSEIINDNTRYKYK
;
A
#
# COMPACT_ATOMS: atom_id res chain seq x y z
N MET A 1 4.59 24.98 20.48
CA MET A 1 4.03 24.40 19.25
C MET A 1 2.54 24.11 19.45
N CYS A 2 1.74 24.46 18.49
CA CYS A 2 0.28 24.28 18.57
C CYS A 2 -0.10 22.80 18.44
N LEU A 3 -1.02 22.30 19.30
CA LEU A 3 -1.50 20.92 19.22
C LEU A 3 -2.13 20.59 17.86
N ALA A 4 -2.91 21.53 17.33
CA ALA A 4 -3.54 21.35 16.02
C ALA A 4 -2.53 21.17 14.90
N THR A 5 -1.42 21.90 14.95
CA THR A 5 -0.31 21.74 13.98
C THR A 5 0.28 20.33 14.06
N ASN A 6 0.50 19.80 15.25
CA ASN A 6 0.99 18.46 15.46
C ASN A 6 0.02 17.41 14.90
N TYR A 7 -1.26 17.56 15.18
CA TYR A 7 -2.28 16.61 14.72
C TYR A 7 -2.43 16.62 13.20
N THR A 8 -2.44 17.80 12.59
CA THR A 8 -2.54 17.88 11.12
C THR A 8 -1.30 17.32 10.44
N SER A 9 -0.10 17.56 11.00
CA SER A 9 1.14 16.96 10.52
C SER A 9 1.08 15.44 10.56
N GLN A 10 0.61 14.87 11.67
CA GLN A 10 0.48 13.43 11.84
C GLN A 10 -0.51 12.83 10.85
N LEU A 11 -1.64 13.50 10.62
CA LEU A 11 -2.63 13.04 9.65
C LEU A 11 -2.08 13.03 8.22
N LEU A 12 -1.32 14.07 7.85
CA LEU A 12 -0.65 14.14 6.56
C LEU A 12 0.41 13.06 6.41
N GLU A 13 1.18 12.78 7.46
CA GLU A 13 2.15 11.68 7.48
C GLU A 13 1.49 10.33 7.24
N ILE A 14 0.37 10.08 7.92
CA ILE A 14 -0.39 8.84 7.76
C ILE A 14 -0.87 8.69 6.31
N TYR A 15 -1.36 9.78 5.71
CA TYR A 15 -1.77 9.78 4.31
C TYR A 15 -0.61 9.41 3.37
N HIS A 16 0.57 9.96 3.60
CA HIS A 16 1.76 9.64 2.82
C HIS A 16 2.20 8.18 3.00
N LYS A 17 2.09 7.65 4.20
CA LYS A 17 2.36 6.22 4.48
C LYS A 17 1.39 5.32 3.74
N ILE A 18 0.11 5.68 3.72
CA ILE A 18 -0.91 4.92 2.97
C ILE A 18 -0.56 4.88 1.48
N ASN A 19 -0.17 6.02 0.90
CA ASN A 19 0.25 6.07 -0.50
C ASN A 19 1.45 5.17 -0.78
N SER A 20 2.43 5.18 0.10
CA SER A 20 3.63 4.35 0.01
C SER A 20 3.28 2.86 0.08
N ASP A 21 2.42 2.48 1.02
CA ASP A 21 1.98 1.09 1.19
C ASP A 21 1.15 0.62 0.00
N VAL A 22 0.30 1.48 -0.57
CA VAL A 22 -0.48 1.15 -1.79
C VAL A 22 0.47 0.83 -2.94
N LYS A 23 1.52 1.63 -3.13
CA LYS A 23 2.53 1.36 -4.17
C LYS A 23 3.24 0.04 -3.94
N ARG A 24 3.67 -0.22 -2.71
CA ARG A 24 4.36 -1.47 -2.33
C ARG A 24 3.48 -2.69 -2.59
N LEU A 25 2.24 -2.65 -2.12
CA LEU A 25 1.30 -3.77 -2.28
C LEU A 25 0.92 -4.00 -3.75
N THR A 26 0.77 -2.93 -4.52
CA THR A 26 0.52 -3.03 -5.97
C THR A 26 1.66 -3.78 -6.65
N GLU A 27 2.90 -3.46 -6.29
CA GLU A 27 4.09 -4.12 -6.84
C GLU A 27 4.18 -5.58 -6.39
N GLU A 28 3.84 -5.88 -5.14
CA GLU A 28 3.80 -7.25 -4.63
C GLU A 28 2.78 -8.11 -5.39
N VAL A 29 1.60 -7.58 -5.64
CA VAL A 29 0.57 -8.28 -6.44
C VAL A 29 1.05 -8.52 -7.87
N ARG A 30 1.67 -7.51 -8.48
CA ARG A 30 2.23 -7.62 -9.83
C ARG A 30 3.29 -8.70 -9.90
N THR A 31 4.21 -8.71 -8.95
CA THR A 31 5.28 -9.71 -8.86
C THR A 31 4.71 -11.12 -8.69
N ALA A 32 3.69 -11.26 -7.83
CA ALA A 32 3.02 -12.55 -7.63
C ALA A 32 2.31 -13.04 -8.90
N ASN A 33 1.71 -12.13 -9.66
CA ASN A 33 1.09 -12.47 -10.95
C ASN A 33 2.12 -12.96 -11.97
N LEU A 34 3.29 -12.29 -12.06
CA LEU A 34 4.38 -12.68 -12.94
C LEU A 34 4.93 -14.05 -12.54
N PHE A 35 5.07 -14.31 -11.24
CA PHE A 35 5.50 -15.62 -10.75
C PHE A 35 4.55 -16.72 -11.20
N ASN A 36 3.24 -16.50 -11.11
CA ASN A 36 2.24 -17.48 -11.57
C ASN A 36 2.39 -17.78 -13.07
N ILE A 37 2.62 -16.76 -13.87
CA ILE A 37 2.83 -16.92 -15.32
C ILE A 37 4.08 -17.75 -15.58
N ASP A 38 5.19 -17.44 -14.91
CA ASP A 38 6.45 -18.18 -15.05
C ASP A 38 6.29 -19.64 -14.63
N MET A 39 5.56 -19.91 -13.56
CA MET A 39 5.30 -21.28 -13.09
C MET A 39 4.44 -22.06 -14.08
N LEU A 40 3.44 -21.42 -14.69
CA LEU A 40 2.64 -22.05 -15.76
C LEU A 40 3.50 -22.43 -16.95
N HIS A 41 4.38 -21.53 -17.39
CA HIS A 41 5.31 -21.82 -18.48
C HIS A 41 6.25 -22.98 -18.12
N LYS A 42 6.74 -23.01 -16.90
CA LYS A 42 7.61 -24.09 -16.43
C LYS A 42 6.88 -25.44 -16.43
N ILE A 43 5.64 -25.48 -15.97
CA ILE A 43 4.81 -26.70 -15.96
C ILE A 43 4.56 -27.18 -17.39
N MET A 44 4.25 -26.28 -18.32
CA MET A 44 3.94 -26.62 -19.70
C MET A 44 5.15 -27.10 -20.52
N ASN A 45 6.34 -26.60 -20.17
CA ASN A 45 7.55 -26.83 -21.00
C ASN A 45 8.56 -27.78 -20.37
N THR A 46 8.30 -28.33 -19.19
CA THR A 46 9.24 -29.18 -18.45
C THR A 46 8.58 -30.48 -18.04
N ASN A 47 9.27 -31.62 -18.30
CA ASN A 47 8.87 -32.89 -17.73
C ASN A 47 9.41 -32.96 -16.28
N PHE A 48 8.55 -33.34 -15.34
CA PHE A 48 8.95 -33.43 -13.95
C PHE A 48 8.39 -34.70 -13.31
N ASN A 49 9.11 -35.23 -12.30
CA ASN A 49 8.66 -36.38 -11.53
C ASN A 49 7.71 -35.95 -10.40
N ALA A 50 7.19 -36.92 -9.64
CA ALA A 50 6.24 -36.66 -8.57
C ALA A 50 6.78 -35.71 -7.49
N CYS A 51 8.07 -35.86 -7.11
CA CYS A 51 8.70 -34.98 -6.11
C CYS A 51 8.80 -33.54 -6.59
N GLU A 52 9.22 -33.36 -7.83
CA GLU A 52 9.32 -32.04 -8.46
C GLU A 52 7.94 -31.41 -8.61
N GLY A 53 6.95 -32.20 -9.01
CA GLY A 53 5.57 -31.75 -9.12
C GLY A 53 5.00 -31.29 -7.78
N TYR A 54 5.29 -32.01 -6.71
CA TYR A 54 4.89 -31.61 -5.35
C TYR A 54 5.50 -30.27 -4.95
N LYS A 55 6.80 -30.10 -5.20
CA LYS A 55 7.48 -28.82 -4.90
C LYS A 55 6.89 -27.68 -5.68
N LEU A 56 6.61 -27.88 -6.97
CA LEU A 56 5.99 -26.87 -7.82
C LEU A 56 4.60 -26.49 -7.31
N ALA A 57 3.79 -27.49 -6.96
CA ALA A 57 2.45 -27.26 -6.43
C ALA A 57 2.49 -26.47 -5.11
N LYS A 58 3.46 -26.75 -4.24
CA LYS A 58 3.63 -26.04 -3.00
C LYS A 58 4.03 -24.58 -3.22
N GLU A 59 4.96 -24.34 -4.14
CA GLU A 59 5.39 -22.99 -4.49
C GLU A 59 4.22 -22.17 -5.04
N ILE A 60 3.41 -22.77 -5.91
CA ILE A 60 2.23 -22.11 -6.48
C ILE A 60 1.24 -21.78 -5.36
N LYS A 61 0.99 -22.72 -4.46
CA LYS A 61 0.06 -22.52 -3.34
C LYS A 61 0.53 -21.40 -2.43
N ASP A 62 1.80 -21.39 -2.06
CA ASP A 62 2.39 -20.37 -1.19
C ASP A 62 2.29 -19.00 -1.84
N ASN A 63 2.57 -18.91 -3.13
CA ASN A 63 2.44 -17.66 -3.88
C ASN A 63 1.00 -17.19 -3.98
N GLN A 64 0.04 -18.09 -4.15
CA GLN A 64 -1.39 -17.75 -4.19
C GLN A 64 -1.85 -17.17 -2.84
N LEU A 65 -1.42 -17.74 -1.73
CA LEU A 65 -1.74 -17.24 -0.40
C LEU A 65 -1.15 -15.85 -0.18
N PHE A 66 0.11 -15.66 -0.56
CA PHE A 66 0.78 -14.36 -0.48
C PHE A 66 0.05 -13.31 -1.32
N ARG A 67 -0.26 -13.65 -2.57
CA ARG A 67 -0.99 -12.77 -3.49
C ARG A 67 -2.35 -12.37 -2.93
N GLN A 68 -3.08 -13.34 -2.36
CA GLN A 68 -4.40 -13.13 -1.80
C GLN A 68 -4.36 -12.17 -0.62
N GLN A 69 -3.40 -12.35 0.29
CA GLN A 69 -3.19 -11.45 1.42
C GLN A 69 -2.85 -10.04 0.97
N ALA A 70 -1.90 -9.90 0.06
CA ALA A 70 -1.49 -8.61 -0.48
C ALA A 70 -2.67 -7.91 -1.18
N LYS A 71 -3.45 -8.65 -1.94
CA LYS A 71 -4.62 -8.11 -2.66
C LYS A 71 -5.71 -7.65 -1.71
N CYS A 72 -5.95 -8.39 -0.62
CA CYS A 72 -6.94 -8.00 0.40
C CYS A 72 -6.52 -6.72 1.10
N GLU A 73 -5.25 -6.62 1.53
CA GLU A 73 -4.71 -5.41 2.14
C GLU A 73 -4.76 -4.23 1.19
N LEU A 74 -4.38 -4.44 -0.08
CA LEU A 74 -4.41 -3.40 -1.10
C LEU A 74 -5.83 -2.87 -1.31
N THR A 75 -6.83 -3.75 -1.40
CA THR A 75 -8.22 -3.37 -1.59
C THR A 75 -8.72 -2.49 -0.45
N THR A 76 -8.43 -2.88 0.80
CA THR A 76 -8.85 -2.11 1.98
C THR A 76 -8.14 -0.76 2.05
N LEU A 77 -6.85 -0.71 1.73
CA LEU A 77 -6.10 0.55 1.72
C LEU A 77 -6.56 1.49 0.62
N ILE A 78 -6.91 0.97 -0.55
CA ILE A 78 -7.45 1.79 -1.64
C ILE A 78 -8.79 2.42 -1.22
N GLN A 79 -9.65 1.67 -0.54
CA GLN A 79 -10.90 2.21 -0.02
C GLN A 79 -10.64 3.31 1.02
N LEU A 80 -9.72 3.07 1.95
CA LEU A 80 -9.35 4.07 2.95
C LEU A 80 -8.77 5.32 2.29
N LYS A 81 -7.86 5.15 1.35
CA LYS A 81 -7.26 6.26 0.60
C LYS A 81 -8.32 7.08 -0.13
N LYS A 82 -9.31 6.43 -0.73
CA LYS A 82 -10.39 7.09 -1.46
C LYS A 82 -11.18 8.03 -0.53
N HIS A 83 -11.49 7.58 0.67
CA HIS A 83 -12.22 8.40 1.65
C HIS A 83 -11.38 9.55 2.19
N ILE A 84 -10.08 9.32 2.41
CA ILE A 84 -9.19 10.36 2.92
C ILE A 84 -8.86 11.40 1.83
N SER A 85 -8.64 10.96 0.59
CA SER A 85 -8.20 11.85 -0.49
C SER A 85 -9.23 12.94 -0.81
N THR A 86 -10.51 12.72 -0.55
CA THR A 86 -11.54 13.74 -0.74
C THR A 86 -11.34 14.94 0.20
N ASN A 87 -10.68 14.74 1.33
CA ASN A 87 -10.50 15.77 2.37
C ASN A 87 -9.05 16.21 2.52
N ILE A 88 -8.11 15.62 1.77
CA ILE A 88 -6.68 15.89 1.97
C ILE A 88 -6.30 17.33 1.60
N ASN A 89 -6.91 17.88 0.56
CA ASN A 89 -6.66 19.26 0.17
C ASN A 89 -7.15 20.25 1.24
N SER A 90 -8.31 19.97 1.82
CA SER A 90 -8.83 20.76 2.94
C SER A 90 -7.92 20.68 4.15
N LEU A 91 -7.38 19.47 4.44
CA LEU A 91 -6.46 19.27 5.54
C LEU A 91 -5.15 20.04 5.33
N ASN A 92 -4.60 20.02 4.13
CA ASN A 92 -3.41 20.80 3.76
C ASN A 92 -3.65 22.30 3.96
N GLN A 93 -4.81 22.79 3.52
CA GLN A 93 -5.19 24.18 3.68
C GLN A 93 -5.32 24.57 5.15
N VAL A 94 -6.00 23.77 5.95
CA VAL A 94 -6.16 23.98 7.38
C VAL A 94 -4.79 24.00 8.08
N HIS A 95 -3.91 23.06 7.73
CA HIS A 95 -2.56 22.99 8.29
C HIS A 95 -1.78 24.28 8.00
N SER A 96 -1.83 24.78 6.76
CA SER A 96 -1.18 26.03 6.36
C SER A 96 -1.75 27.24 7.13
N GLU A 97 -3.06 27.29 7.27
CA GLU A 97 -3.75 28.37 8.02
C GLU A 97 -3.33 28.38 9.50
N ILE A 98 -3.24 27.19 10.11
CA ILE A 98 -2.81 27.06 11.51
C ILE A 98 -1.38 27.57 11.67
N ILE A 99 -0.48 27.22 10.77
CA ILE A 99 0.91 27.68 10.80
C ILE A 99 0.95 29.21 10.66
N ASN A 100 0.20 29.77 9.74
CA ASN A 100 0.12 31.22 9.54
C ASN A 100 -0.44 31.95 10.76
N ASP A 101 -1.48 31.41 11.36
CA ASP A 101 -2.06 31.97 12.57
C ASP A 101 -1.07 31.96 13.73
N ASN A 102 -0.34 30.86 13.93
CA ASN A 102 0.72 30.78 14.95
C ASN A 102 1.82 31.81 14.69
N THR A 103 2.17 32.04 13.44
CA THR A 103 3.15 33.05 13.06
C THR A 103 2.64 34.46 13.39
N ARG A 104 1.37 34.75 13.15
CA ARG A 104 0.73 36.01 13.51
C ARG A 104 0.81 36.30 15.02
N TYR A 105 0.46 35.31 15.84
CA TYR A 105 0.50 35.44 17.28
C TYR A 105 1.92 35.67 17.79
N LYS A 106 2.90 35.15 17.11
CA LYS A 106 4.31 35.30 17.51
C LYS A 106 4.81 36.74 17.38
N TYR A 107 4.21 37.54 16.50
CA TYR A 107 4.66 38.91 16.19
C TYR A 107 3.77 39.98 16.85
N LYS A 108 2.81 39.56 17.63
CA LYS A 108 2.01 40.48 18.47
C LYS A 108 2.61 40.56 19.87
#